data_111db9f5b70c590685a9191c83eaa133
#
_entry.id   111db9f5b70c590685a9191c83eaa133
#
_cell.length_a   1.000
_cell.length_b   1.000
_cell.length_c   1.000
_cell.angle_alpha   90.00
_cell.angle_beta   90.00
_cell.angle_gamma   90.00
#
_symmetry.space_group_name_H-M   'P 1'
#
loop_
_entity.id
_entity.type
_entity.pdbx_description
1 polymer ?
#
loop_
_entity_poly.entity_id
_entity_poly.type
_entity_poly.pdbx_seq_one_letter_code
_entity_poly.pdbx_strand_id
1 'polypeptide(L)'
;MDSDNLAFLSLIIVAMISIYAGVSGTLGYRRQTYILPHYYSGGINYASLPGGVACLFWAIMGIIPLPELWANTLGFLGMGFGLLGLLFNFVQPAFLTPHWYRWLKSQHGDIMPWLRQDMESMGYSEWKERTKTITELEDWAIDVRKRYRWEIEAVKKNGGFPQ
;
A
#
# COMPACT_ATOMS: atom_id res chain seq x y z
N MET A 1 -9.17 -35.76 3.79
CA MET A 1 -8.33 -34.58 4.17
C MET A 1 -9.05 -33.99 5.38
N ASP A 2 -8.40 -34.01 6.52
CA ASP A 2 -9.01 -33.55 7.76
C ASP A 2 -9.31 -32.06 7.68
N SER A 3 -10.35 -31.60 8.37
CA SER A 3 -10.78 -30.19 8.37
C SER A 3 -9.64 -29.24 8.74
N ASP A 4 -8.76 -29.67 9.63
CA ASP A 4 -7.62 -28.89 10.12
C ASP A 4 -6.58 -28.67 9.03
N ASN A 5 -6.28 -29.68 8.22
CA ASN A 5 -5.36 -29.56 7.09
C ASN A 5 -5.89 -28.60 6.03
N LEU A 6 -7.20 -28.55 5.83
CA LEU A 6 -7.83 -27.59 4.91
C LEU A 6 -7.71 -26.15 5.44
N ALA A 7 -7.88 -25.96 6.75
CA ALA A 7 -7.74 -24.65 7.38
C ALA A 7 -6.30 -24.11 7.25
N PHE A 8 -5.29 -24.95 7.52
CA PHE A 8 -3.89 -24.53 7.38
C PHE A 8 -3.48 -24.28 5.93
N LEU A 9 -4.00 -25.07 4.97
CA LEU A 9 -3.77 -24.81 3.56
C LEU A 9 -4.36 -23.46 3.13
N SER A 10 -5.57 -23.15 3.59
CA SER A 10 -6.20 -21.86 3.33
C SER A 10 -5.38 -20.69 3.91
N LEU A 11 -4.81 -20.88 5.08
CA LEU A 11 -3.94 -19.87 5.72
C LEU A 11 -2.66 -19.61 4.92
N ILE A 12 -2.06 -20.65 4.33
CA ILE A 12 -0.90 -20.51 3.42
C ILE A 12 -1.29 -19.67 2.19
N ILE A 13 -2.43 -19.97 1.57
CA ILE A 13 -2.90 -19.24 0.39
C ILE A 13 -3.10 -17.75 0.75
N VAL A 14 -3.75 -17.46 1.86
CA VAL A 14 -3.96 -16.10 2.35
C VAL A 14 -2.61 -15.42 2.62
N ALA A 15 -1.65 -16.11 3.25
CA ALA A 15 -0.31 -15.61 3.51
C ALA A 15 0.41 -15.23 2.21
N MET A 16 0.40 -16.11 1.21
CA MET A 16 1.04 -15.87 -0.08
C MET A 16 0.44 -14.67 -0.82
N ILE A 17 -0.90 -14.58 -0.86
CA ILE A 17 -1.60 -13.45 -1.48
C ILE A 17 -1.27 -12.15 -0.75
N SER A 18 -1.25 -12.15 0.58
CA SER A 18 -0.97 -10.97 1.41
C SER A 18 0.48 -10.51 1.25
N ILE A 19 1.45 -11.44 1.26
CA ILE A 19 2.87 -11.13 1.02
C ILE A 19 3.05 -10.55 -0.38
N TYR A 20 2.46 -11.18 -1.41
CA TYR A 20 2.52 -10.68 -2.77
C TYR A 20 1.92 -9.27 -2.88
N ALA A 21 0.76 -9.03 -2.27
CA ALA A 21 0.12 -7.72 -2.24
C ALA A 21 1.00 -6.66 -1.55
N GLY A 22 1.60 -7.01 -0.41
CA GLY A 22 2.50 -6.14 0.34
C GLY A 22 3.78 -5.80 -0.45
N VAL A 23 4.45 -6.81 -0.99
CA VAL A 23 5.67 -6.61 -1.81
C VAL A 23 5.37 -5.81 -3.06
N SER A 24 4.31 -6.16 -3.81
CA SER A 24 3.94 -5.42 -5.03
C SER A 24 3.56 -3.97 -4.75
N GLY A 25 2.97 -3.71 -3.58
CA GLY A 25 2.69 -2.36 -3.11
C GLY A 25 3.97 -1.58 -2.85
N THR A 26 4.87 -2.10 -1.99
CA THR A 26 6.12 -1.43 -1.61
C THR A 26 7.07 -1.20 -2.79
N LEU A 27 7.11 -2.11 -3.76
CA LEU A 27 7.87 -1.93 -5.00
C LEU A 27 7.22 -0.94 -5.99
N GLY A 28 6.02 -0.45 -5.68
CA GLY A 28 5.34 0.56 -6.49
C GLY A 28 4.68 0.03 -7.76
N TYR A 29 4.52 -1.29 -7.91
CA TYR A 29 3.79 -1.87 -9.05
C TYR A 29 2.30 -1.49 -9.07
N ARG A 30 1.74 -1.19 -7.89
CA ARG A 30 0.36 -0.74 -7.72
C ARG A 30 0.31 0.77 -7.45
N ARG A 31 0.79 1.58 -8.41
CA ARG A 31 0.89 3.04 -8.26
C ARG A 31 -0.43 3.73 -7.88
N GLN A 32 -1.56 3.24 -8.41
CA GLN A 32 -2.89 3.79 -8.11
C GLN A 32 -3.21 3.86 -6.63
N THR A 33 -2.76 2.87 -5.85
CA THR A 33 -3.08 2.77 -4.42
C THR A 33 -2.48 3.87 -3.57
N TYR A 34 -1.47 4.56 -4.08
CA TYR A 34 -0.83 5.68 -3.40
C TYR A 34 -1.50 7.02 -3.71
N ILE A 35 -2.06 7.18 -4.91
CA ILE A 35 -2.71 8.43 -5.32
C ILE A 35 -4.15 8.46 -4.83
N LEU A 36 -4.84 7.31 -4.81
CA LEU A 36 -6.21 7.19 -4.32
C LEU A 36 -6.31 7.42 -2.79
N PRO A 37 -7.47 7.89 -2.30
CA PRO A 37 -7.66 8.11 -0.86
C PRO A 37 -7.43 6.84 -0.05
N HIS A 38 -7.03 7.02 1.19
CA HIS A 38 -6.78 5.98 2.19
C HIS A 38 -7.89 4.94 2.32
N TYR A 39 -9.13 5.34 2.02
CA TYR A 39 -10.32 4.49 2.13
C TYR A 39 -10.27 3.25 1.23
N TYR A 40 -9.52 3.27 0.15
CA TYR A 40 -9.50 2.16 -0.83
C TYR A 40 -8.23 1.33 -0.84
N SER A 41 -7.11 1.77 -0.26
CA SER A 41 -5.87 1.06 -0.56
C SER A 41 -4.63 1.29 0.31
N GLY A 42 -4.50 2.42 0.98
CA GLY A 42 -3.21 2.79 1.60
C GLY A 42 -2.81 1.88 2.75
N GLY A 43 -3.73 1.59 3.67
CA GLY A 43 -3.46 0.73 4.84
C GLY A 43 -3.26 -0.74 4.49
N ILE A 44 -4.00 -1.26 3.51
CA ILE A 44 -3.95 -2.68 3.14
C ILE A 44 -2.56 -3.08 2.61
N ASN A 45 -1.90 -2.22 1.84
CA ASN A 45 -0.59 -2.56 1.26
C ASN A 45 0.51 -2.67 2.31
N TYR A 46 0.53 -1.81 3.32
CA TYR A 46 1.56 -1.84 4.36
C TYR A 46 1.31 -2.92 5.41
N ALA A 47 0.05 -3.15 5.76
CA ALA A 47 -0.37 -4.17 6.71
C ALA A 47 -0.28 -5.59 6.13
N SER A 48 -0.47 -5.74 4.82
CA SER A 48 -0.55 -7.07 4.20
C SER A 48 0.78 -7.82 4.24
N LEU A 49 1.92 -7.15 4.17
CA LEU A 49 3.21 -7.82 4.27
C LEU A 49 3.44 -8.46 5.64
N PRO A 50 3.43 -7.71 6.76
CA PRO A 50 3.60 -8.34 8.07
C PRO A 50 2.43 -9.26 8.44
N GLY A 51 1.21 -8.95 8.05
CA GLY A 51 0.06 -9.83 8.24
C GLY A 51 0.20 -11.18 7.54
N GLY A 52 0.70 -11.17 6.31
CA GLY A 52 0.99 -12.39 5.55
C GLY A 52 2.09 -13.23 6.20
N VAL A 53 3.14 -12.60 6.73
CA VAL A 53 4.21 -13.28 7.48
C VAL A 53 3.65 -13.91 8.76
N ALA A 54 2.78 -13.23 9.49
CA ALA A 54 2.10 -13.77 10.67
C ALA A 54 1.28 -15.02 10.32
N CYS A 55 0.48 -14.96 9.26
CA CYS A 55 -0.30 -16.10 8.78
C CYS A 55 0.60 -17.29 8.39
N LEU A 56 1.77 -17.02 7.80
CA LEU A 56 2.71 -18.07 7.42
C LEU A 56 3.27 -18.77 8.66
N PHE A 57 3.66 -18.04 9.71
CA PHE A 57 4.13 -18.64 10.95
C PHE A 57 3.07 -19.52 11.60
N TRP A 58 1.82 -19.09 11.67
CA TRP A 58 0.74 -19.87 12.23
C TRP A 58 0.41 -21.11 11.38
N ALA A 59 0.49 -20.99 10.05
CA ALA A 59 0.31 -22.15 9.16
C ALA A 59 1.41 -23.20 9.37
N ILE A 60 2.67 -22.79 9.50
CA ILE A 60 3.80 -23.70 9.77
C ILE A 60 3.60 -24.44 11.10
N MET A 61 3.21 -23.72 12.15
CA MET A 61 2.93 -24.32 13.46
C MET A 61 1.79 -25.37 13.40
N GLY A 62 0.79 -25.16 12.57
CA GLY A 62 -0.33 -26.09 12.46
C GLY A 62 -0.04 -27.33 11.63
N ILE A 63 0.89 -27.24 10.68
CA ILE A 63 1.20 -28.35 9.74
C ILE A 63 2.37 -29.20 10.25
N ILE A 64 3.38 -28.58 10.86
CA ILE A 64 4.62 -29.26 11.26
C ILE A 64 4.56 -29.51 12.77
N PRO A 65 4.72 -30.74 13.22
CA PRO A 65 4.84 -31.07 14.65
C PRO A 65 6.20 -30.57 15.15
N LEU A 66 6.22 -29.35 15.69
CA LEU A 66 7.41 -28.70 16.20
C LEU A 66 7.61 -28.97 17.70
N PRO A 67 8.85 -29.07 18.19
CA PRO A 67 9.13 -29.04 19.61
C PRO A 67 8.53 -27.77 20.25
N GLU A 68 8.08 -27.86 21.50
CA GLU A 68 7.34 -26.82 22.22
C GLU A 68 8.06 -25.46 22.19
N LEU A 69 9.39 -25.43 22.33
CA LEU A 69 10.18 -24.21 22.26
C LEU A 69 10.03 -23.50 20.92
N TRP A 70 10.09 -24.24 19.81
CA TRP A 70 9.96 -23.65 18.47
C TRP A 70 8.53 -23.22 18.17
N ALA A 71 7.53 -24.01 18.60
CA ALA A 71 6.13 -23.66 18.48
C ALA A 71 5.83 -22.34 19.20
N ASN A 72 6.26 -22.21 20.45
CA ASN A 72 6.11 -20.97 21.22
C ASN A 72 6.82 -19.78 20.55
N THR A 73 8.05 -19.99 20.09
CA THR A 73 8.81 -18.92 19.41
C THR A 73 8.11 -18.43 18.15
N LEU A 74 7.67 -19.34 17.29
CA LEU A 74 6.92 -18.98 16.06
C LEU A 74 5.57 -18.34 16.40
N GLY A 75 4.91 -18.78 17.46
CA GLY A 75 3.66 -18.17 17.94
C GLY A 75 3.86 -16.71 18.35
N PHE A 76 4.90 -16.41 19.13
CA PHE A 76 5.24 -15.05 19.52
C PHE A 76 5.65 -14.19 18.33
N LEU A 77 6.45 -14.72 17.39
CA LEU A 77 6.81 -14.02 16.17
C LEU A 77 5.54 -13.72 15.31
N GLY A 78 4.68 -14.71 15.13
CA GLY A 78 3.41 -14.50 14.42
C GLY A 78 2.55 -13.42 15.06
N MET A 79 2.44 -13.41 16.38
CA MET A 79 1.72 -12.35 17.11
C MET A 79 2.38 -10.99 16.92
N GLY A 80 3.71 -10.89 17.02
CA GLY A 80 4.46 -9.66 16.81
C GLY A 80 4.26 -9.10 15.41
N PHE A 81 4.36 -9.94 14.36
CA PHE A 81 4.08 -9.53 12.99
C PHE A 81 2.61 -9.15 12.76
N GLY A 82 1.66 -9.84 13.41
CA GLY A 82 0.25 -9.49 13.38
C GLY A 82 -0.03 -8.11 13.96
N LEU A 83 0.54 -7.80 15.13
CA LEU A 83 0.46 -6.48 15.76
C LEU A 83 1.12 -5.39 14.91
N LEU A 84 2.26 -5.68 14.29
CA LEU A 84 2.93 -4.78 13.36
C LEU A 84 2.06 -4.50 12.14
N GLY A 85 1.37 -5.50 11.60
CA GLY A 85 0.41 -5.35 10.53
C GLY A 85 -0.75 -4.45 10.92
N LEU A 86 -1.30 -4.62 12.13
CA LEU A 86 -2.33 -3.74 12.66
C LEU A 86 -1.82 -2.30 12.79
N LEU A 87 -0.62 -2.09 13.33
CA LEU A 87 -0.02 -0.77 13.45
C LEU A 87 0.14 -0.09 12.09
N PHE A 88 0.55 -0.82 11.06
CA PHE A 88 0.75 -0.28 9.71
C PHE A 88 -0.56 0.10 8.99
N ASN A 89 -1.73 -0.30 9.49
CA ASN A 89 -3.00 0.25 9.02
C ASN A 89 -3.19 1.72 9.42
N PHE A 90 -2.62 2.11 10.56
CA PHE A 90 -2.76 3.48 11.09
C PHE A 90 -1.57 4.36 10.76
N VAL A 91 -0.38 3.77 10.67
CA VAL A 91 0.87 4.48 10.45
C VAL A 91 1.50 4.01 9.15
N GLN A 92 1.69 4.93 8.20
CA GLN A 92 2.39 4.63 6.95
C GLN A 92 3.90 4.82 7.14
N PRO A 93 4.70 3.74 7.20
CA PRO A 93 6.13 3.89 7.37
C PRO A 93 6.76 4.52 6.13
N ALA A 94 7.52 5.59 6.31
CA ALA A 94 8.16 6.30 5.21
C ALA A 94 9.12 5.40 4.40
N PHE A 95 9.75 4.41 5.06
CA PHE A 95 10.69 3.49 4.38
C PHE A 95 9.99 2.49 3.44
N LEU A 96 8.70 2.19 3.67
CA LEU A 96 7.90 1.34 2.79
C LEU A 96 7.24 2.13 1.65
N THR A 97 7.27 3.46 1.72
CA THR A 97 6.66 4.32 0.71
C THR A 97 7.57 4.40 -0.52
N PRO A 98 7.09 4.09 -1.73
CA PRO A 98 7.90 4.14 -2.94
C PRO A 98 8.53 5.51 -3.17
N HIS A 99 9.75 5.51 -3.70
CA HIS A 99 10.52 6.73 -3.93
C HIS A 99 9.76 7.73 -4.82
N TRP A 100 9.14 7.26 -5.92
CA TRP A 100 8.38 8.09 -6.84
C TRP A 100 7.21 8.83 -6.16
N TYR A 101 6.51 8.17 -5.21
CA TYR A 101 5.40 8.80 -4.50
C TYR A 101 5.87 9.83 -3.47
N ARG A 102 6.96 9.52 -2.75
CA ARG A 102 7.59 10.50 -1.84
C ARG A 102 8.05 11.74 -2.60
N TRP A 103 8.67 11.53 -3.78
CA TRP A 103 9.06 12.60 -4.67
C TRP A 103 7.84 13.41 -5.13
N LEU A 104 6.79 12.76 -5.66
CA LEU A 104 5.56 13.42 -6.10
C LEU A 104 4.93 14.24 -4.98
N LYS A 105 4.83 13.68 -3.77
CA LYS A 105 4.28 14.36 -2.59
C LYS A 105 5.14 15.56 -2.16
N SER A 106 6.46 15.47 -2.28
CA SER A 106 7.36 16.59 -1.90
C SER A 106 7.34 17.72 -2.91
N GLN A 107 7.20 17.46 -4.21
CA GLN A 107 7.24 18.47 -5.27
C GLN A 107 5.85 19.00 -5.65
N HIS A 108 4.83 18.16 -5.54
CA HIS A 108 3.47 18.43 -6.03
C HIS A 108 2.39 18.13 -4.99
N GLY A 109 2.75 18.11 -3.69
CA GLY A 109 1.82 17.80 -2.60
C GLY A 109 0.63 18.77 -2.52
N ASP A 110 0.85 20.02 -2.92
CA ASP A 110 -0.16 21.06 -2.96
C ASP A 110 -1.27 20.83 -4.01
N ILE A 111 -1.01 20.00 -5.01
CA ILE A 111 -1.97 19.69 -6.09
C ILE A 111 -2.46 18.23 -6.07
N MET A 112 -2.19 17.47 -5.02
CA MET A 112 -2.58 16.05 -4.93
C MET A 112 -4.08 15.77 -5.19
N PRO A 113 -5.02 16.61 -4.74
CA PRO A 113 -6.44 16.41 -5.06
C PRO A 113 -6.73 16.45 -6.57
N TRP A 114 -6.13 17.39 -7.29
CA TRP A 114 -6.30 17.52 -8.74
C TRP A 114 -5.58 16.42 -9.52
N LEU A 115 -4.40 15.98 -9.05
CA LEU A 115 -3.73 14.80 -9.60
C LEU A 115 -4.61 13.57 -9.50
N ARG A 116 -5.29 13.40 -8.38
CA ARG A 116 -6.25 12.31 -8.17
C ARG A 116 -7.43 12.42 -9.13
N GLN A 117 -8.06 13.58 -9.20
CA GLN A 117 -9.21 13.84 -10.07
C GLN A 117 -8.86 13.59 -11.55
N ASP A 118 -7.69 14.04 -11.99
CA ASP A 118 -7.21 13.83 -13.36
C ASP A 118 -6.94 12.35 -13.66
N MET A 119 -6.31 11.63 -12.71
CA MET A 119 -6.10 10.18 -12.84
C MET A 119 -7.42 9.42 -12.92
N GLU A 120 -8.40 9.77 -12.08
CA GLU A 120 -9.74 9.15 -12.10
C GLU A 120 -10.48 9.41 -13.40
N SER A 121 -10.40 10.65 -13.94
CA SER A 121 -11.05 11.03 -15.21
C SER A 121 -10.42 10.35 -16.41
N MET A 122 -9.11 10.16 -16.42
CA MET A 122 -8.36 9.49 -17.49
C MET A 122 -8.52 7.96 -17.44
N GLY A 123 -8.71 7.41 -16.24
CA GLY A 123 -8.68 5.99 -15.97
C GLY A 123 -7.28 5.44 -15.73
N TYR A 124 -7.20 4.46 -14.81
CA TYR A 124 -5.92 3.97 -14.31
C TYR A 124 -5.01 3.37 -15.39
N SER A 125 -5.57 2.65 -16.36
CA SER A 125 -4.79 2.00 -17.43
C SER A 125 -4.05 3.04 -18.28
N GLU A 126 -4.73 4.09 -18.70
CA GLU A 126 -4.16 5.16 -19.49
C GLU A 126 -3.16 5.98 -18.68
N TRP A 127 -3.51 6.31 -17.43
CA TRP A 127 -2.60 7.00 -16.53
C TRP A 127 -1.29 6.24 -16.33
N LYS A 128 -1.35 4.92 -16.10
CA LYS A 128 -0.17 4.07 -15.93
C LYS A 128 0.73 4.07 -17.16
N GLU A 129 0.14 4.06 -18.35
CA GLU A 129 0.88 4.12 -19.61
C GLU A 129 1.59 5.47 -19.81
N ARG A 130 0.94 6.56 -19.40
CA ARG A 130 1.47 7.93 -19.51
C ARG A 130 2.49 8.32 -18.43
N THR A 131 2.61 7.54 -17.35
CA THR A 131 3.45 7.86 -16.19
C THR A 131 4.40 6.72 -15.84
N LYS A 132 4.97 6.05 -16.84
CA LYS A 132 5.89 4.91 -16.63
C LYS A 132 7.18 5.33 -15.95
N THR A 133 7.73 6.46 -16.38
CA THR A 133 8.98 7.02 -15.86
C THR A 133 8.72 8.16 -14.88
N ILE A 134 9.75 8.59 -14.14
CA ILE A 134 9.65 9.75 -13.25
C ILE A 134 9.45 11.02 -14.06
N THR A 135 10.12 11.15 -15.21
CA THR A 135 9.99 12.31 -16.10
C THR A 135 8.57 12.45 -16.64
N GLU A 136 7.98 11.37 -17.13
CA GLU A 136 6.59 11.37 -17.59
C GLU A 136 5.59 11.68 -16.46
N LEU A 137 5.88 11.21 -15.24
CA LEU A 137 5.09 11.54 -14.06
C LEU A 137 5.18 13.03 -13.71
N GLU A 138 6.37 13.64 -13.87
CA GLU A 138 6.60 15.07 -13.68
C GLU A 138 5.85 15.89 -14.72
N ASP A 139 6.00 15.54 -16.00
CA ASP A 139 5.31 16.21 -17.10
C ASP A 139 3.79 16.17 -16.91
N TRP A 140 3.26 15.02 -16.52
CA TRP A 140 1.84 14.89 -16.19
C TRP A 140 1.44 15.80 -15.01
N ALA A 141 2.22 15.86 -13.94
CA ALA A 141 1.91 16.70 -12.78
C ALA A 141 1.97 18.20 -13.14
N ILE A 142 2.91 18.60 -14.01
CA ILE A 142 3.00 19.96 -14.54
C ILE A 142 1.78 20.31 -15.41
N ASP A 143 1.35 19.38 -16.26
CA ASP A 143 0.17 19.58 -17.12
C ASP A 143 -1.11 19.68 -16.30
N VAL A 144 -1.28 18.86 -15.26
CA VAL A 144 -2.39 18.96 -14.32
C VAL A 144 -2.37 20.33 -13.63
N ARG A 145 -1.19 20.78 -13.13
CA ARG A 145 -1.05 22.11 -12.52
C ARG A 145 -1.44 23.24 -13.47
N LYS A 146 -1.10 23.16 -14.75
CA LYS A 146 -1.49 24.16 -15.75
C LYS A 146 -3.00 24.14 -16.01
N ARG A 147 -3.58 22.96 -16.15
CA ARG A 147 -5.00 22.73 -16.47
C ARG A 147 -5.93 23.24 -15.38
N TYR A 148 -5.57 22.99 -14.12
CA TYR A 148 -6.36 23.37 -12.94
C TYR A 148 -5.85 24.65 -12.25
N ARG A 149 -5.05 25.45 -12.95
CA ARG A 149 -4.39 26.64 -12.38
C ARG A 149 -5.35 27.55 -11.62
N TRP A 150 -6.49 27.89 -12.23
CA TRP A 150 -7.47 28.80 -11.65
C TRP A 150 -8.12 28.25 -10.38
N GLU A 151 -8.42 26.98 -10.36
CA GLU A 151 -8.98 26.30 -9.19
C GLU A 151 -7.96 26.25 -8.05
N ILE A 152 -6.71 25.93 -8.36
CA ILE A 152 -5.60 25.90 -7.40
C ILE A 152 -5.40 27.28 -6.76
N GLU A 153 -5.39 28.34 -7.58
CA GLU A 153 -5.24 29.72 -7.10
C GLU A 153 -6.44 30.13 -6.23
N ALA A 154 -7.66 29.76 -6.61
CA ALA A 154 -8.87 30.04 -5.83
C ALA A 154 -8.83 29.36 -4.45
N VAL A 155 -8.42 28.10 -4.39
CA VAL A 155 -8.31 27.36 -3.11
C VAL A 155 -7.20 27.94 -2.23
N LYS A 156 -6.04 28.30 -2.80
CA LYS A 156 -4.95 28.94 -2.06
C LYS A 156 -5.38 30.29 -1.46
N LYS A 157 -6.17 31.07 -2.21
CA LYS A 157 -6.70 32.36 -1.74
C LYS A 157 -7.70 32.21 -0.58
N ASN A 158 -8.42 31.09 -0.53
CA ASN A 158 -9.42 30.79 0.51
C ASN A 158 -8.83 30.02 1.71
N GLY A 159 -7.52 29.98 1.91
CA GLY A 159 -6.88 29.37 3.07
C GLY A 159 -6.36 27.94 2.84
N GLY A 160 -6.40 27.44 1.61
CA GLY A 160 -5.89 26.10 1.25
C GLY A 160 -6.82 24.95 1.63
N PHE A 161 -6.42 23.70 1.32
CA PHE A 161 -7.11 22.53 1.82
C PHE A 161 -6.78 22.31 3.30
N PRO A 162 -7.74 21.90 4.14
CA PRO A 162 -7.43 21.37 5.46
C PRO A 162 -6.50 20.16 5.29
N GLN A 163 -5.36 20.17 5.99
CA GLN A 163 -4.35 19.11 5.98
C GLN A 163 -4.84 17.86 6.73
#